data_afdab2fbc2c82457bc8ab3898df20f97
#
_entry.id   afdab2fbc2c82457bc8ab3898df20f97
#
_cell.length_a   1.000
_cell.length_b   1.000
_cell.length_c   1.000
_cell.angle_alpha   90.00
_cell.angle_beta   90.00
_cell.angle_gamma   90.00
#
_symmetry.space_group_name_H-M   'P 1'
#
loop_
_entity.id
_entity.type
_entity.pdbx_description
1 polymer ?
#
loop_
_entity_poly.entity_id
_entity_poly.type
_entity_poly.pdbx_seq_one_letter_code
_entity_poly.pdbx_strand_id
1 'polypeptide(L)'
;MDDERTNQNAIKLQAVGGQASAMSPSNPLMRDFVSDWSPLHEASIRGRLLTVKKLIEQGSDVNLVTADQVSPLHEACLGGHAACASVLLKHGARVNGVTVDWHTPLFSACVSGSVACLNLLLKHGASLHPPCDLASPIHEAAKRGHVQCVELLVFHGLNIDHNIKHLGTPLYVACDNQQVNCAKKLLESGANVNIGKGLDSPLHVAARNCSVELVTLLMDFGADIWVKNADNKRPMELVPPGSPVGQLFLQREGSCLKDS
;
A
#
# COMPACT_ATOMS: atom_id res chain seq x y z
N MET A 1 -34.47 -2.80 -5.55
CA MET A 1 -34.59 -1.65 -4.68
C MET A 1 -33.57 -1.84 -3.60
N ASP A 2 -32.43 -1.27 -3.92
CA ASP A 2 -31.62 -0.30 -3.18
C ASP A 2 -30.70 -0.97 -2.15
N ASP A 3 -29.43 -0.78 -2.09
CA ASP A 3 -28.64 0.42 -2.34
C ASP A 3 -27.15 0.07 -2.47
N GLU A 4 -26.55 0.43 -3.58
CA GLU A 4 -25.12 0.56 -3.76
C GLU A 4 -24.65 1.85 -3.07
N ARG A 5 -23.81 1.74 -2.06
CA ARG A 5 -22.93 2.86 -1.67
C ARG A 5 -21.48 2.42 -1.64
N THR A 6 -20.91 2.47 -2.80
CA THR A 6 -19.47 2.56 -3.04
C THR A 6 -18.88 3.73 -2.27
N ASN A 7 -18.06 3.42 -1.28
CA ASN A 7 -17.28 4.42 -0.55
C ASN A 7 -16.05 4.82 -1.37
N GLN A 8 -16.20 5.87 -2.19
CA GLN A 8 -15.10 6.55 -2.87
C GLN A 8 -14.57 7.66 -1.95
N ASN A 9 -13.65 7.35 -1.08
CA ASN A 9 -12.79 8.36 -0.45
C ASN A 9 -11.49 8.51 -1.25
N ALA A 10 -11.62 9.13 -2.43
CA ALA A 10 -10.49 9.72 -3.12
C ALA A 10 -10.09 10.99 -2.37
N ILE A 11 -8.94 10.98 -1.71
CA ILE A 11 -8.32 12.18 -1.13
C ILE A 11 -7.93 13.09 -2.29
N LYS A 12 -8.76 14.09 -2.57
CA LYS A 12 -8.39 15.22 -3.44
C LYS A 12 -7.43 16.11 -2.68
N LEU A 13 -6.16 16.07 -3.05
CA LEU A 13 -5.21 17.13 -2.77
C LEU A 13 -5.58 18.35 -3.61
N GLN A 14 -6.30 19.30 -3.03
CA GLN A 14 -6.40 20.66 -3.58
C GLN A 14 -5.40 21.54 -2.87
N ALA A 15 -4.44 22.02 -3.67
CA ALA A 15 -3.55 23.10 -3.29
C ALA A 15 -4.39 24.39 -3.14
N VAL A 16 -4.40 24.97 -1.94
CA VAL A 16 -4.87 26.33 -1.73
C VAL A 16 -3.69 27.13 -1.19
N GLY A 17 -3.11 27.93 -2.08
CA GLY A 17 -2.25 29.04 -1.69
C GLY A 17 -3.13 30.15 -1.11
N GLY A 18 -2.81 30.61 0.08
CA GLY A 18 -3.49 31.71 0.74
C GLY A 18 -2.54 32.46 1.65
N GLN A 19 -2.33 33.72 1.33
CA GLN A 19 -1.49 34.69 1.98
C GLN A 19 -1.89 34.93 3.45
N ALA A 20 -0.86 35.14 4.28
CA ALA A 20 -1.03 35.66 5.62
C ALA A 20 -1.61 37.07 5.58
N SER A 21 -2.73 37.30 6.24
CA SER A 21 -3.15 38.65 6.67
C SER A 21 -3.81 38.57 8.04
N ALA A 22 -3.47 39.59 8.77
CA ALA A 22 -3.72 40.01 10.13
C ALA A 22 -5.03 39.62 10.82
N MET A 23 -4.88 39.48 12.11
CA MET A 23 -5.88 39.29 13.17
C MET A 23 -7.07 40.27 13.07
N SER A 24 -8.28 39.71 13.21
CA SER A 24 -9.47 40.42 13.64
C SER A 24 -10.29 39.53 14.58
N PRO A 25 -11.04 40.12 15.55
CA PRO A 25 -11.45 39.40 16.74
C PRO A 25 -12.70 38.55 16.55
N SER A 26 -12.58 37.34 17.05
CA SER A 26 -13.55 36.43 17.63
C SER A 26 -15.04 36.57 17.26
N ASN A 27 -15.49 35.65 16.40
CA ASN A 27 -16.87 35.18 16.38
C ASN A 27 -17.00 33.98 17.34
N PRO A 28 -17.82 34.05 18.42
CA PRO A 28 -17.95 32.97 19.41
C PRO A 28 -18.52 31.67 18.87
N LEU A 29 -19.11 31.68 17.68
CA LEU A 29 -19.69 30.47 17.02
C LEU A 29 -18.70 29.70 16.14
N MET A 30 -17.45 30.16 16.01
CA MET A 30 -16.38 29.45 15.28
C MET A 30 -15.41 28.72 16.20
N ARG A 31 -15.79 28.40 17.42
CA ARG A 31 -14.88 27.83 18.43
C ARG A 31 -14.66 26.32 18.34
N ASP A 32 -15.37 25.61 17.47
CA ASP A 32 -15.39 24.15 17.48
C ASP A 32 -14.83 23.45 16.24
N PHE A 33 -14.14 24.16 15.34
CA PHE A 33 -13.25 23.55 14.38
C PHE A 33 -11.80 23.82 14.75
N VAL A 34 -11.40 23.44 15.96
CA VAL A 34 -9.99 23.23 16.25
C VAL A 34 -9.60 22.02 15.42
N SER A 35 -8.87 22.27 14.35
CA SER A 35 -8.17 21.21 13.63
C SER A 35 -7.37 20.43 14.68
N ASP A 36 -7.69 19.15 14.90
CA ASP A 36 -6.91 18.24 15.76
C ASP A 36 -5.46 18.12 15.32
N TRP A 37 -5.12 18.80 14.24
CA TRP A 37 -3.85 18.82 13.55
C TRP A 37 -2.87 19.78 14.21
N SER A 38 -1.97 19.26 15.03
CA SER A 38 -0.97 20.08 15.69
C SER A 38 0.10 20.60 14.72
N PRO A 39 0.83 21.69 15.08
CA PRO A 39 1.97 22.18 14.31
C PRO A 39 3.05 21.11 14.07
N LEU A 40 3.17 20.12 14.97
CA LEU A 40 4.12 19.03 14.83
C LEU A 40 3.69 18.03 13.74
N HIS A 41 2.38 17.73 13.61
CA HIS A 41 1.86 16.93 12.49
C HIS A 41 2.14 17.63 11.16
N GLU A 42 1.79 18.92 11.06
CA GLU A 42 2.00 19.73 9.87
C GLU A 42 3.48 19.80 9.46
N ALA A 43 4.38 20.00 10.41
CA ALA A 43 5.81 20.02 10.16
C ALA A 43 6.34 18.65 9.72
N SER A 44 5.76 17.57 10.26
CA SER A 44 6.16 16.19 9.97
C SER A 44 5.76 15.76 8.56
N ILE A 45 4.49 15.99 8.15
CA ILE A 45 4.01 15.64 6.80
C ILE A 45 4.70 16.46 5.70
N ARG A 46 5.11 17.69 6.01
CA ARG A 46 5.82 18.56 5.07
C ARG A 46 7.34 18.42 5.13
N GLY A 47 7.87 17.56 5.96
CA GLY A 47 9.32 17.32 6.07
C GLY A 47 10.12 18.51 6.60
N ARG A 48 9.50 19.42 7.36
CA ARG A 48 10.13 20.60 7.90
C ARG A 48 10.99 20.28 9.12
N LEU A 49 12.14 19.63 8.88
CA LEU A 49 13.02 19.09 9.92
C LEU A 49 13.38 20.09 11.03
N LEU A 50 13.74 21.33 10.66
CA LEU A 50 14.12 22.35 11.65
C LEU A 50 12.93 22.75 12.52
N THR A 51 11.73 22.82 11.93
CA THR A 51 10.49 23.09 12.66
C THR A 51 10.15 21.95 13.60
N VAL A 52 10.26 20.69 13.16
CA VAL A 52 10.08 19.51 14.01
C VAL A 52 11.00 19.56 15.22
N LYS A 53 12.30 19.80 15.03
CA LYS A 53 13.27 19.91 16.14
C LYS A 53 12.89 21.02 17.10
N LYS A 54 12.61 22.22 16.59
CA LYS A 54 12.24 23.39 17.40
C LYS A 54 10.97 23.12 18.23
N LEU A 55 9.93 22.51 17.64
CA LEU A 55 8.70 22.20 18.36
C LEU A 55 8.93 21.18 19.48
N ILE A 56 9.77 20.15 19.24
CA ILE A 56 10.13 19.18 20.27
C ILE A 56 10.93 19.84 21.39
N GLU A 57 11.90 20.70 21.07
CA GLU A 57 12.68 21.47 22.05
C GLU A 57 11.78 22.41 22.89
N GLN A 58 10.66 22.88 22.32
CA GLN A 58 9.65 23.68 23.00
C GLN A 58 8.68 22.85 23.85
N GLY A 59 8.86 21.52 23.93
CA GLY A 59 8.06 20.62 24.75
C GLY A 59 6.82 20.06 24.06
N SER A 60 6.72 20.13 22.72
CA SER A 60 5.64 19.44 22.02
C SER A 60 5.72 17.92 22.23
N ASP A 61 4.59 17.31 22.58
CA ASP A 61 4.50 15.85 22.73
C ASP A 61 4.61 15.17 21.37
N VAL A 62 5.65 14.34 21.21
CA VAL A 62 5.92 13.58 19.98
C VAL A 62 4.89 12.47 19.73
N ASN A 63 4.13 12.10 20.77
CA ASN A 63 3.08 11.08 20.74
C ASN A 63 1.67 11.67 20.73
N LEU A 64 1.54 12.98 20.57
CA LEU A 64 0.24 13.61 20.38
C LEU A 64 -0.45 12.99 19.17
N VAL A 65 -1.73 12.63 19.31
CA VAL A 65 -2.51 12.02 18.23
C VAL A 65 -3.74 12.86 17.90
N THR A 66 -4.16 12.80 16.64
CA THR A 66 -5.45 13.37 16.19
C THR A 66 -6.63 12.52 16.67
N ALA A 67 -7.87 12.96 16.41
CA ALA A 67 -9.07 12.17 16.67
C ALA A 67 -9.00 10.78 15.99
N ASP A 68 -8.40 10.71 14.82
CA ASP A 68 -8.18 9.44 14.08
C ASP A 68 -6.96 8.67 14.57
N GLN A 69 -6.38 9.04 15.71
CA GLN A 69 -5.19 8.41 16.28
C GLN A 69 -3.93 8.50 15.39
N VAL A 70 -3.88 9.48 14.48
CA VAL A 70 -2.70 9.73 13.66
C VAL A 70 -1.65 10.47 14.48
N SER A 71 -0.41 9.99 14.52
CA SER A 71 0.71 10.64 15.21
C SER A 71 1.62 11.39 14.21
N PRO A 72 2.49 12.31 14.68
CA PRO A 72 3.50 12.96 13.84
C PRO A 72 4.42 11.97 13.12
N LEU A 73 4.67 10.78 13.71
CA LEU A 73 5.47 9.73 13.07
C LEU A 73 4.75 9.09 11.88
N HIS A 74 3.43 8.87 11.95
CA HIS A 74 2.63 8.44 10.80
C HIS A 74 2.78 9.43 9.64
N GLU A 75 2.67 10.72 9.95
CA GLU A 75 2.75 11.80 8.97
C GLU A 75 4.15 11.92 8.34
N ALA A 76 5.21 11.84 9.15
CA ALA A 76 6.57 11.85 8.64
C ALA A 76 6.83 10.66 7.70
N CYS A 77 6.29 9.48 8.03
CA CYS A 77 6.40 8.28 7.19
C CYS A 77 5.55 8.38 5.93
N LEU A 78 4.33 8.92 6.03
CA LEU A 78 3.42 9.15 4.90
C LEU A 78 4.01 10.17 3.91
N GLY A 79 4.67 11.21 4.41
CA GLY A 79 5.40 12.16 3.58
C GLY A 79 6.76 11.65 3.06
N GLY A 80 7.21 10.47 3.51
CA GLY A 80 8.51 9.92 3.15
C GLY A 80 9.73 10.62 3.80
N HIS A 81 9.50 11.39 4.86
CA HIS A 81 10.49 12.27 5.48
C HIS A 81 11.30 11.56 6.57
N ALA A 82 12.24 10.69 6.17
CA ALA A 82 13.04 9.87 7.08
C ALA A 82 13.83 10.69 8.13
N ALA A 83 14.28 11.90 7.80
CA ALA A 83 14.97 12.76 8.76
C ALA A 83 14.04 13.22 9.89
N CYS A 84 12.78 13.58 9.59
CA CYS A 84 11.78 13.92 10.59
C CYS A 84 11.41 12.69 11.42
N ALA A 85 11.15 11.55 10.78
CA ALA A 85 10.88 10.28 11.45
C ALA A 85 12.01 9.88 12.41
N SER A 86 13.28 10.08 12.00
CA SER A 86 14.44 9.80 12.85
C SER A 86 14.48 10.67 14.11
N VAL A 87 14.17 11.96 13.99
CA VAL A 87 14.11 12.87 15.13
C VAL A 87 12.98 12.46 16.07
N LEU A 88 11.77 12.21 15.54
CA LEU A 88 10.63 11.77 16.33
C LEU A 88 10.93 10.48 17.12
N LEU A 89 11.49 9.48 16.45
CA LEU A 89 11.85 8.20 17.09
C LEU A 89 12.91 8.37 18.17
N LYS A 90 13.93 9.22 17.96
CA LYS A 90 14.95 9.53 18.98
C LYS A 90 14.35 10.18 20.22
N HIS A 91 13.23 10.89 20.11
CA HIS A 91 12.54 11.53 21.22
C HIS A 91 11.35 10.69 21.75
N GLY A 92 11.32 9.39 21.44
CA GLY A 92 10.38 8.43 22.03
C GLY A 92 9.04 8.33 21.32
N ALA A 93 8.97 8.65 20.03
CA ALA A 93 7.76 8.40 19.25
C ALA A 93 7.45 6.87 19.21
N ARG A 94 6.18 6.52 19.38
CA ARG A 94 5.70 5.14 19.40
C ARG A 94 5.78 4.53 18.00
N VAL A 95 6.75 3.62 17.79
CA VAL A 95 7.03 2.99 16.48
C VAL A 95 5.86 2.15 15.96
N ASN A 96 5.07 1.54 16.87
CA ASN A 96 3.94 0.67 16.56
C ASN A 96 2.58 1.30 16.93
N GLY A 97 2.49 2.64 17.01
CA GLY A 97 1.21 3.32 17.16
C GLY A 97 0.27 2.96 16.03
N VAL A 98 -1.04 2.90 16.29
CA VAL A 98 -2.04 2.57 15.27
C VAL A 98 -3.09 3.67 15.18
N THR A 99 -3.56 3.94 13.97
CA THR A 99 -4.71 4.81 13.72
C THR A 99 -6.03 4.05 13.95
N VAL A 100 -7.15 4.75 13.87
CA VAL A 100 -8.49 4.11 13.91
C VAL A 100 -8.68 3.06 12.82
N ASP A 101 -8.00 3.22 11.67
CA ASP A 101 -7.99 2.26 10.55
C ASP A 101 -6.89 1.20 10.69
N TRP A 102 -6.29 1.07 11.86
CA TRP A 102 -5.22 0.13 12.18
C TRP A 102 -3.91 0.36 11.40
N HIS A 103 -3.74 1.51 10.77
CA HIS A 103 -2.50 1.84 10.07
C HIS A 103 -1.37 2.12 11.07
N THR A 104 -0.22 1.50 10.83
CA THR A 104 1.02 1.74 11.57
C THR A 104 1.91 2.74 10.81
N PRO A 105 2.93 3.35 11.43
CA PRO A 105 3.94 4.12 10.70
C PRO A 105 4.64 3.32 9.61
N LEU A 106 4.79 1.99 9.80
CA LEU A 106 5.33 1.08 8.78
C LEU A 106 4.42 1.00 7.55
N PHE A 107 3.11 0.90 7.76
CA PHE A 107 2.12 0.97 6.68
C PHE A 107 2.21 2.31 5.94
N SER A 108 2.28 3.43 6.67
CA SER A 108 2.43 4.77 6.07
C SER A 108 3.70 4.90 5.23
N ALA A 109 4.82 4.29 5.66
CA ALA A 109 6.05 4.24 4.87
C ALA A 109 5.90 3.41 3.59
N CYS A 110 5.08 2.35 3.61
CA CYS A 110 4.74 1.58 2.41
C CYS A 110 3.79 2.34 1.47
N VAL A 111 2.89 3.17 2.00
CA VAL A 111 2.04 4.08 1.20
C VAL A 111 2.90 5.08 0.42
N SER A 112 3.91 5.68 1.06
CA SER A 112 4.80 6.66 0.42
C SER A 112 5.90 6.01 -0.45
N GLY A 113 6.14 4.71 -0.31
CA GLY A 113 7.27 4.03 -0.96
C GLY A 113 8.64 4.40 -0.38
N SER A 114 8.67 4.99 0.81
CA SER A 114 9.92 5.47 1.41
C SER A 114 10.71 4.33 2.05
N VAL A 115 11.65 3.76 1.30
CA VAL A 115 12.59 2.75 1.78
C VAL A 115 13.41 3.25 2.98
N ALA A 116 13.75 4.56 2.99
CA ALA A 116 14.48 5.17 4.10
C ALA A 116 13.67 5.16 5.41
N CYS A 117 12.37 5.52 5.35
CA CYS A 117 11.48 5.43 6.51
C CYS A 117 11.27 3.98 6.93
N LEU A 118 11.07 3.07 5.95
CA LEU A 118 10.87 1.65 6.21
C LEU A 118 12.06 1.04 6.97
N ASN A 119 13.28 1.25 6.47
CA ASN A 119 14.51 0.80 7.13
C ASN A 119 14.67 1.38 8.54
N LEU A 120 14.36 2.67 8.69
CA LEU A 120 14.45 3.34 9.98
C LEU A 120 13.48 2.73 10.99
N LEU A 121 12.23 2.52 10.62
CA LEU A 121 11.20 1.92 11.47
C LEU A 121 11.57 0.49 11.88
N LEU A 122 12.04 -0.33 10.94
CA LEU A 122 12.49 -1.70 11.22
C LEU A 122 13.66 -1.73 12.20
N LYS A 123 14.63 -0.81 12.09
CA LYS A 123 15.73 -0.64 13.06
C LYS A 123 15.24 -0.27 14.47
N HIS A 124 14.12 0.41 14.57
CA HIS A 124 13.50 0.80 15.84
C HIS A 124 12.45 -0.21 16.34
N GLY A 125 12.38 -1.42 15.76
CA GLY A 125 11.51 -2.49 16.22
C GLY A 125 10.06 -2.38 15.75
N ALA A 126 9.83 -1.82 14.56
CA ALA A 126 8.52 -1.84 13.95
C ALA A 126 8.07 -3.28 13.68
N SER A 127 6.85 -3.60 14.07
CA SER A 127 6.24 -4.89 13.80
C SER A 127 5.88 -5.03 12.33
N LEU A 128 6.27 -6.14 11.72
CA LEU A 128 5.88 -6.49 10.35
C LEU A 128 4.42 -6.97 10.26
N HIS A 129 3.91 -7.46 11.38
CA HIS A 129 2.55 -8.00 11.47
C HIS A 129 1.62 -6.92 12.05
N PRO A 130 0.74 -6.32 11.23
CA PRO A 130 -0.23 -5.36 11.71
C PRO A 130 -1.24 -6.05 12.65
N PRO A 131 -1.85 -5.30 13.58
CA PRO A 131 -2.89 -5.86 14.45
C PRO A 131 -4.18 -6.23 13.69
N CYS A 132 -4.31 -5.79 12.45
CA CYS A 132 -5.43 -6.08 11.58
C CYS A 132 -4.95 -6.34 10.15
N ASP A 133 -5.47 -7.38 9.51
CA ASP A 133 -5.13 -7.75 8.12
C ASP A 133 -5.42 -6.63 7.10
N LEU A 134 -6.40 -5.77 7.39
CA LEU A 134 -6.76 -4.64 6.51
C LEU A 134 -5.62 -3.65 6.28
N ALA A 135 -4.67 -3.56 7.21
CA ALA A 135 -3.55 -2.63 7.19
C ALA A 135 -2.22 -3.32 6.84
N SER A 136 -2.22 -4.31 5.95
CA SER A 136 -1.02 -5.06 5.58
C SER A 136 -0.04 -4.22 4.74
N PRO A 137 1.20 -3.99 5.24
CA PRO A 137 2.18 -3.17 4.54
C PRO A 137 2.60 -3.72 3.18
N ILE A 138 2.72 -5.06 3.04
CA ILE A 138 3.16 -5.66 1.77
C ILE A 138 2.09 -5.56 0.68
N HIS A 139 0.81 -5.67 1.03
CA HIS A 139 -0.28 -5.49 0.07
C HIS A 139 -0.32 -4.05 -0.43
N GLU A 140 -0.12 -3.08 0.46
CA GLU A 140 -0.11 -1.67 0.07
C GLU A 140 1.11 -1.33 -0.79
N ALA A 141 2.30 -1.83 -0.45
CA ALA A 141 3.50 -1.68 -1.26
C ALA A 141 3.34 -2.33 -2.65
N ALA A 142 2.76 -3.52 -2.72
CA ALA A 142 2.48 -4.23 -3.97
C ALA A 142 1.45 -3.48 -4.84
N LYS A 143 0.37 -2.98 -4.22
CA LYS A 143 -0.68 -2.19 -4.88
C LYS A 143 -0.13 -0.94 -5.56
N ARG A 144 0.82 -0.25 -4.90
CA ARG A 144 1.40 1.02 -5.37
C ARG A 144 2.63 0.85 -6.25
N GLY A 145 3.13 -0.35 -6.44
CA GLY A 145 4.31 -0.60 -7.27
C GLY A 145 5.64 -0.30 -6.57
N HIS A 146 5.69 -0.26 -5.25
CA HIS A 146 6.90 0.04 -4.49
C HIS A 146 7.79 -1.19 -4.32
N VAL A 147 8.47 -1.60 -5.39
CA VAL A 147 9.28 -2.82 -5.49
C VAL A 147 10.29 -2.96 -4.35
N GLN A 148 11.04 -1.88 -4.05
CA GLN A 148 12.07 -1.90 -3.00
C GLN A 148 11.48 -2.09 -1.60
N CYS A 149 10.26 -1.57 -1.36
CA CYS A 149 9.56 -1.81 -0.10
C CYS A 149 9.11 -3.27 0.01
N VAL A 150 8.57 -3.85 -1.07
CA VAL A 150 8.21 -5.28 -1.14
C VAL A 150 9.44 -6.14 -0.84
N GLU A 151 10.56 -5.88 -1.52
CA GLU A 151 11.81 -6.61 -1.33
C GLU A 151 12.30 -6.57 0.12
N LEU A 152 12.29 -5.38 0.72
CA LEU A 152 12.74 -5.19 2.10
C LEU A 152 11.84 -5.90 3.10
N LEU A 153 10.52 -5.85 2.93
CA LEU A 153 9.56 -6.55 3.79
C LEU A 153 9.74 -8.08 3.73
N VAL A 154 9.90 -8.63 2.53
CA VAL A 154 10.17 -10.07 2.33
C VAL A 154 11.51 -10.46 2.93
N PHE A 155 12.56 -9.65 2.74
CA PHE A 155 13.89 -9.88 3.33
C PHE A 155 13.85 -9.95 4.87
N HIS A 156 12.98 -9.17 5.50
CA HIS A 156 12.76 -9.20 6.95
C HIS A 156 11.82 -10.32 7.42
N GLY A 157 11.41 -11.24 6.53
CA GLY A 157 10.68 -12.44 6.88
C GLY A 157 9.15 -12.30 6.86
N LEU A 158 8.61 -11.25 6.24
CA LEU A 158 7.18 -11.15 6.06
C LEU A 158 6.69 -12.22 5.08
N ASN A 159 5.57 -12.89 5.40
CA ASN A 159 5.02 -13.95 4.56
C ASN A 159 4.61 -13.37 3.19
N ILE A 160 5.32 -13.81 2.14
CA ILE A 160 5.13 -13.34 0.76
C ILE A 160 3.76 -13.73 0.19
N ASP A 161 3.20 -14.86 0.65
CA ASP A 161 1.89 -15.39 0.25
C ASP A 161 0.80 -15.08 1.29
N HIS A 162 0.99 -14.05 2.13
CA HIS A 162 -0.03 -13.65 3.10
C HIS A 162 -1.35 -13.35 2.38
N ASN A 163 -2.35 -14.23 2.58
CA ASN A 163 -3.61 -14.16 1.85
C ASN A 163 -4.70 -13.52 2.72
N ILE A 164 -5.15 -12.34 2.33
CA ILE A 164 -6.24 -11.62 2.98
C ILE A 164 -7.54 -11.90 2.21
N LYS A 165 -8.56 -12.42 2.89
CA LYS A 165 -9.80 -12.93 2.29
C LYS A 165 -10.42 -12.02 1.21
N HIS A 166 -10.39 -10.71 1.40
CA HIS A 166 -11.00 -9.73 0.46
C HIS A 166 -10.00 -9.03 -0.46
N LEU A 167 -8.68 -9.21 -0.24
CA LEU A 167 -7.63 -8.64 -1.08
C LEU A 167 -6.90 -9.71 -1.92
N GLY A 168 -6.78 -10.93 -1.42
CA GLY A 168 -5.94 -11.98 -2.00
C GLY A 168 -4.51 -11.91 -1.48
N THR A 169 -3.56 -12.44 -2.27
CA THR A 169 -2.12 -12.36 -1.98
C THR A 169 -1.50 -11.05 -2.49
N PRO A 170 -0.30 -10.67 -2.01
CA PRO A 170 0.42 -9.51 -2.54
C PRO A 170 0.64 -9.60 -4.06
N LEU A 171 0.91 -10.81 -4.60
CA LEU A 171 1.05 -11.05 -6.04
C LEU A 171 -0.27 -10.77 -6.78
N TYR A 172 -1.40 -11.24 -6.24
CA TYR A 172 -2.70 -10.95 -6.82
C TYR A 172 -2.97 -9.46 -6.87
N VAL A 173 -2.71 -8.73 -5.76
CA VAL A 173 -2.88 -7.28 -5.67
C VAL A 173 -1.97 -6.53 -6.65
N ALA A 174 -0.72 -6.97 -6.81
CA ALA A 174 0.20 -6.40 -7.80
C ALA A 174 -0.35 -6.56 -9.24
N CYS A 175 -0.87 -7.75 -9.58
CA CYS A 175 -1.46 -8.02 -10.88
C CYS A 175 -2.75 -7.21 -11.12
N ASP A 176 -3.61 -7.08 -10.10
CA ASP A 176 -4.86 -6.34 -10.19
C ASP A 176 -4.60 -4.83 -10.44
N ASN A 177 -3.52 -4.30 -9.86
CA ASN A 177 -3.11 -2.91 -10.05
C ASN A 177 -2.04 -2.73 -11.16
N GLN A 178 -1.83 -3.73 -12.00
CA GLN A 178 -0.92 -3.71 -13.16
C GLN A 178 0.54 -3.35 -12.79
N GLN A 179 0.98 -3.72 -11.61
CA GLN A 179 2.33 -3.45 -11.10
C GLN A 179 3.30 -4.56 -11.52
N VAL A 180 3.67 -4.58 -12.80
CA VAL A 180 4.50 -5.64 -13.41
C VAL A 180 5.80 -5.87 -12.65
N ASN A 181 6.53 -4.80 -12.30
CA ASN A 181 7.81 -4.91 -11.59
C ASN A 181 7.65 -5.49 -10.18
N CYS A 182 6.57 -5.16 -9.47
CA CYS A 182 6.27 -5.77 -8.19
C CYS A 182 5.87 -7.23 -8.32
N ALA A 183 5.05 -7.58 -9.32
CA ALA A 183 4.68 -8.96 -9.61
C ALA A 183 5.92 -9.80 -9.93
N LYS A 184 6.81 -9.29 -10.78
CA LYS A 184 8.08 -9.94 -11.11
C LYS A 184 8.94 -10.16 -9.86
N LYS A 185 9.12 -9.13 -9.03
CA LYS A 185 9.91 -9.24 -7.80
C LYS A 185 9.34 -10.24 -6.81
N LEU A 186 8.02 -10.25 -6.62
CA LEU A 186 7.34 -11.23 -5.77
C LEU A 186 7.57 -12.67 -6.27
N LEU A 187 7.43 -12.91 -7.57
CA LEU A 187 7.68 -14.22 -8.18
C LEU A 187 9.14 -14.66 -8.04
N GLU A 188 10.10 -13.77 -8.31
CA GLU A 188 11.53 -14.01 -8.11
C GLU A 188 11.88 -14.31 -6.65
N SER A 189 11.10 -13.78 -5.71
CA SER A 189 11.26 -14.01 -4.26
C SER A 189 10.51 -15.25 -3.77
N GLY A 190 9.87 -16.03 -4.67
CA GLY A 190 9.24 -17.30 -4.36
C GLY A 190 7.74 -17.23 -4.04
N ALA A 191 7.04 -16.16 -4.41
CA ALA A 191 5.59 -16.10 -4.29
C ALA A 191 4.91 -17.21 -5.12
N ASN A 192 3.87 -17.83 -4.57
CA ASN A 192 3.12 -18.85 -5.28
C ASN A 192 2.26 -18.21 -6.38
N VAL A 193 2.58 -18.53 -7.62
CA VAL A 193 1.96 -17.95 -8.82
C VAL A 193 0.47 -18.24 -8.96
N ASN A 194 -0.03 -19.29 -8.29
CA ASN A 194 -1.41 -19.76 -8.42
C ASN A 194 -2.34 -19.32 -7.28
N ILE A 195 -1.80 -18.79 -6.17
CA ILE A 195 -2.61 -18.34 -5.04
C ILE A 195 -3.05 -16.89 -5.25
N GLY A 196 -4.36 -16.67 -5.29
CA GLY A 196 -4.94 -15.34 -5.49
C GLY A 196 -6.01 -15.01 -4.46
N LYS A 197 -7.12 -14.46 -4.93
CA LYS A 197 -8.27 -14.06 -4.12
C LYS A 197 -9.40 -15.08 -4.27
N GLY A 198 -9.64 -15.89 -3.25
CA GLY A 198 -10.59 -17.00 -3.35
C GLY A 198 -10.14 -17.99 -4.42
N LEU A 199 -10.98 -18.21 -5.44
CA LEU A 199 -10.67 -19.05 -6.59
C LEU A 199 -10.10 -18.26 -7.80
N ASP A 200 -10.01 -16.94 -7.69
CA ASP A 200 -9.45 -16.08 -8.76
C ASP A 200 -7.92 -16.06 -8.62
N SER A 201 -7.19 -16.65 -9.55
CA SER A 201 -5.73 -16.64 -9.55
C SER A 201 -5.16 -15.30 -10.08
N PRO A 202 -3.87 -14.99 -9.84
CA PRO A 202 -3.22 -13.84 -10.46
C PRO A 202 -3.34 -13.83 -11.99
N LEU A 203 -3.37 -15.01 -12.62
CA LEU A 203 -3.54 -15.13 -14.07
C LEU A 203 -4.96 -14.74 -14.54
N HIS A 204 -5.99 -15.00 -13.74
CA HIS A 204 -7.35 -14.55 -14.05
C HIS A 204 -7.44 -13.03 -14.10
N VAL A 205 -6.89 -12.34 -13.10
CA VAL A 205 -6.93 -10.87 -13.06
C VAL A 205 -6.06 -10.25 -14.15
N ALA A 206 -4.89 -10.81 -14.42
CA ALA A 206 -4.03 -10.35 -15.52
C ALA A 206 -4.71 -10.53 -16.90
N ALA A 207 -5.44 -11.64 -17.10
CA ALA A 207 -6.23 -11.90 -18.30
C ALA A 207 -7.38 -10.92 -18.45
N ARG A 208 -8.14 -10.68 -17.38
CA ARG A 208 -9.24 -9.70 -17.34
C ARG A 208 -8.79 -8.28 -17.66
N ASN A 209 -7.61 -7.90 -17.18
CA ASN A 209 -6.98 -6.60 -17.44
C ASN A 209 -6.28 -6.55 -18.82
N CYS A 210 -6.30 -7.63 -19.58
CA CYS A 210 -5.66 -7.76 -20.90
C CYS A 210 -4.18 -7.37 -20.89
N SER A 211 -3.46 -7.60 -19.79
CA SER A 211 -2.05 -7.27 -19.64
C SER A 211 -1.16 -8.37 -20.24
N VAL A 212 -0.65 -8.12 -21.45
CA VAL A 212 0.28 -9.04 -22.14
C VAL A 212 1.51 -9.34 -21.27
N GLU A 213 2.09 -8.32 -20.67
CA GLU A 213 3.30 -8.44 -19.85
C GLU A 213 3.07 -9.31 -18.61
N LEU A 214 1.98 -9.08 -17.87
CA LEU A 214 1.66 -9.88 -16.68
C LEU A 214 1.31 -11.30 -17.03
N VAL A 215 0.52 -11.52 -18.10
CA VAL A 215 0.15 -12.88 -18.54
C VAL A 215 1.38 -13.67 -18.95
N THR A 216 2.29 -13.06 -19.73
CA THR A 216 3.55 -13.70 -20.12
C THR A 216 4.39 -14.01 -18.89
N LEU A 217 4.58 -13.04 -18.01
CA LEU A 217 5.35 -13.21 -16.78
C LEU A 217 4.82 -14.37 -15.93
N LEU A 218 3.50 -14.39 -15.67
CA LEU A 218 2.88 -15.43 -14.85
C LEU A 218 3.00 -16.81 -15.47
N MET A 219 2.83 -16.92 -16.81
CA MET A 219 3.01 -18.17 -17.53
C MET A 219 4.47 -18.67 -17.49
N ASP A 220 5.44 -17.77 -17.55
CA ASP A 220 6.87 -18.12 -17.46
C ASP A 220 7.25 -18.63 -16.06
N PHE A 221 6.53 -18.19 -15.04
CA PHE A 221 6.67 -18.70 -13.67
C PHE A 221 5.74 -19.88 -13.35
N GLY A 222 5.11 -20.50 -14.37
CA GLY A 222 4.34 -21.72 -14.24
C GLY A 222 2.91 -21.54 -13.73
N ALA A 223 2.27 -20.41 -14.05
CA ALA A 223 0.86 -20.24 -13.74
C ALA A 223 0.00 -21.29 -14.47
N ASP A 224 -0.93 -21.89 -13.73
CA ASP A 224 -1.88 -22.87 -14.28
C ASP A 224 -2.93 -22.16 -15.13
N ILE A 225 -2.89 -22.44 -16.45
CA ILE A 225 -3.82 -21.85 -17.44
C ILE A 225 -5.20 -22.52 -17.43
N TRP A 226 -5.33 -23.67 -16.76
CA TRP A 226 -6.54 -24.48 -16.74
C TRP A 226 -7.41 -24.25 -15.50
N VAL A 227 -6.86 -23.58 -14.47
CA VAL A 227 -7.59 -23.32 -13.23
C VAL A 227 -8.87 -22.51 -13.50
N LYS A 228 -9.94 -22.86 -12.78
CA LYS A 228 -11.24 -22.19 -12.91
C LYS A 228 -11.53 -21.33 -11.67
N ASN A 229 -12.05 -20.14 -11.91
CA ASN A 229 -12.49 -19.26 -10.84
C ASN A 229 -13.90 -19.62 -10.31
N ALA A 230 -14.48 -18.80 -9.44
CA ALA A 230 -15.79 -19.00 -8.84
C ALA A 230 -16.94 -19.05 -9.90
N ASP A 231 -16.76 -18.38 -11.03
CA ASP A 231 -17.70 -18.38 -12.15
C ASP A 231 -17.49 -19.57 -13.11
N ASN A 232 -16.67 -20.56 -12.70
CA ASN A 232 -16.28 -21.73 -13.50
C ASN A 232 -15.56 -21.36 -14.82
N LYS A 233 -14.93 -20.17 -14.89
CA LYS A 233 -14.22 -19.65 -16.07
C LYS A 233 -12.72 -19.81 -15.89
N ARG A 234 -12.02 -20.24 -16.96
CA ARG A 234 -10.57 -20.22 -17.06
C ARG A 234 -10.08 -18.80 -17.39
N PRO A 235 -8.78 -18.48 -17.12
CA PRO A 235 -8.23 -17.17 -17.47
C PRO A 235 -8.45 -16.77 -18.94
N MET A 236 -8.28 -17.71 -19.88
CA MET A 236 -8.50 -17.47 -21.30
C MET A 236 -9.94 -17.02 -21.63
N GLU A 237 -10.94 -17.52 -20.89
CA GLU A 237 -12.35 -17.23 -21.12
C GLU A 237 -12.76 -15.81 -20.63
N LEU A 238 -11.86 -15.12 -19.94
CA LEU A 238 -12.05 -13.73 -19.49
C LEU A 238 -11.49 -12.70 -20.48
N VAL A 239 -10.82 -13.19 -21.54
CA VAL A 239 -10.13 -12.33 -22.51
C VAL A 239 -11.03 -12.08 -23.72
N PRO A 240 -11.09 -10.85 -24.27
CA PRO A 240 -11.82 -10.57 -25.51
C PRO A 240 -11.31 -11.42 -26.68
N PRO A 241 -12.20 -11.93 -27.54
CA PRO A 241 -11.82 -12.70 -28.72
C PRO A 241 -10.85 -11.92 -29.62
N GLY A 242 -9.81 -12.60 -30.12
CA GLY A 242 -8.83 -11.99 -31.03
C GLY A 242 -7.81 -11.06 -30.41
N SER A 243 -7.84 -10.89 -29.08
CA SER A 243 -6.85 -10.06 -28.39
C SER A 243 -5.44 -10.70 -28.39
N PRO A 244 -4.37 -9.89 -28.26
CA PRO A 244 -3.00 -10.40 -28.13
C PRO A 244 -2.84 -11.41 -26.97
N VAL A 245 -3.53 -11.15 -25.86
CA VAL A 245 -3.53 -12.04 -24.68
C VAL A 245 -4.19 -13.38 -25.02
N GLY A 246 -5.29 -13.39 -25.78
CA GLY A 246 -5.94 -14.62 -26.24
C GLY A 246 -5.02 -15.47 -27.12
N GLN A 247 -4.22 -14.84 -27.99
CA GLN A 247 -3.23 -15.53 -28.83
C GLN A 247 -2.12 -16.18 -27.98
N LEU A 248 -1.67 -15.54 -26.89
CA LEU A 248 -0.70 -16.14 -25.98
C LEU A 248 -1.22 -17.41 -25.31
N PHE A 249 -2.47 -17.42 -24.87
CA PHE A 249 -3.10 -18.62 -24.31
C PHE A 249 -3.15 -19.76 -25.33
N LEU A 250 -3.60 -19.48 -26.57
CA LEU A 250 -3.65 -20.49 -27.64
C LEU A 250 -2.27 -21.05 -27.98
N GLN A 251 -1.24 -20.22 -28.04
CA GLN A 251 0.14 -20.67 -28.26
C GLN A 251 0.62 -21.60 -27.14
N ARG A 252 0.33 -21.28 -25.88
CA ARG A 252 0.73 -22.09 -24.72
C ARG A 252 -0.03 -23.42 -24.68
N GLU A 253 -1.35 -23.41 -24.93
CA GLU A 253 -2.15 -24.64 -25.06
C GLU A 253 -1.61 -25.57 -26.18
N GLY A 254 -1.27 -25.01 -27.33
CA GLY A 254 -0.69 -25.76 -28.44
C GLY A 254 0.69 -26.35 -28.17
N SER A 255 1.47 -25.75 -27.28
CA SER A 255 2.77 -26.26 -26.84
C SER A 255 2.60 -27.41 -25.85
N CYS A 256 1.69 -27.32 -24.90
CA CYS A 256 1.44 -28.39 -23.92
C CYS A 256 0.89 -29.68 -24.55
N LEU A 257 0.22 -29.61 -25.72
CA LEU A 257 -0.30 -30.76 -26.45
C LEU A 257 0.78 -31.48 -27.28
N LYS A 258 1.96 -30.88 -27.46
CA LYS A 258 3.08 -31.50 -28.22
C LYS A 258 4.06 -32.24 -27.33
N ASP A 259 4.06 -31.92 -26.01
CA ASP A 259 4.97 -32.52 -25.03
C ASP A 259 4.31 -33.66 -24.21
N SER A 260 3.05 -33.99 -24.51
CA SER A 260 2.28 -35.10 -23.94
C SER A 260 2.08 -36.21 -24.98
#